data_65cc9f431d3f49590c1ea2e2d177c6e1
#
_entry.id   65cc9f431d3f49590c1ea2e2d177c6e1
#
_cell.length_a   1.000
_cell.length_b   1.000
_cell.length_c   1.000
_cell.angle_alpha   90.00
_cell.angle_beta   90.00
_cell.angle_gamma   90.00
#
_symmetry.space_group_name_H-M   'P 1'
#
loop_
_entity.id
_entity.type
_entity.pdbx_description
1 polymer ?
#
loop_
_entity_poly.entity_id
_entity_poly.type
_entity_poly.pdbx_seq_one_letter_code
_entity_poly.pdbx_strand_id
1 'polypeptide(L)'
;MYGYTHDKDSYLRRLRRIEGQVRGLQRMIDEDNYCIDILTQVAAATKALQSVALGLLEEHLSHCVAQAVAEGGDGAAVKVREASDAIARLVRS
;
A
#
# COMPACT_ATOMS: atom_id res chain seq x y z
N MET A 1 -10.68 -16.17 0.14
CA MET A 1 -9.85 -15.41 1.09
C MET A 1 -8.79 -14.64 0.31
N TYR A 2 -8.56 -13.40 0.67
CA TYR A 2 -7.57 -12.57 -0.02
C TYR A 2 -6.16 -12.85 0.51
N GLY A 3 -5.14 -12.59 -0.33
CA GLY A 3 -3.75 -12.92 0.00
C GLY A 3 -3.22 -12.29 1.28
N TYR A 4 -3.63 -11.05 1.58
CA TYR A 4 -3.15 -10.33 2.77
C TYR A 4 -3.76 -10.84 4.09
N THR A 5 -4.76 -11.70 4.03
CA THR A 5 -5.54 -12.10 5.22
C THR A 5 -4.67 -12.73 6.32
N HIS A 6 -3.61 -13.43 5.95
CA HIS A 6 -2.69 -14.06 6.90
C HIS A 6 -1.90 -13.02 7.70
N ASP A 7 -1.63 -11.85 7.11
CA ASP A 7 -0.84 -10.79 7.72
C ASP A 7 -1.67 -9.56 8.08
N LYS A 8 -2.97 -9.74 8.21
CA LYS A 8 -3.92 -8.66 8.47
C LYS A 8 -3.49 -7.77 9.63
N ASP A 9 -3.10 -8.38 10.76
CA ASP A 9 -2.71 -7.63 11.95
C ASP A 9 -1.45 -6.81 11.71
N SER A 10 -0.50 -7.34 10.96
CA SER A 10 0.72 -6.62 10.58
C SER A 10 0.39 -5.37 9.77
N TYR A 11 -0.47 -5.49 8.77
CA TYR A 11 -0.89 -4.35 7.95
C TYR A 11 -1.63 -3.31 8.78
N LEU A 12 -2.51 -3.75 9.68
CA LEU A 12 -3.23 -2.82 10.55
C LEU A 12 -2.29 -2.06 11.47
N ARG A 13 -1.28 -2.72 12.05
CA ARG A 13 -0.28 -2.04 12.88
C ARG A 13 0.48 -0.99 12.09
N ARG A 14 0.89 -1.33 10.87
CA ARG A 14 1.62 -0.41 10.00
C ARG A 14 0.77 0.79 9.62
N LEU A 15 -0.51 0.58 9.32
CA LEU A 15 -1.43 1.66 8.98
C LEU A 15 -1.71 2.56 10.18
N ARG A 16 -1.82 2.00 11.38
CA ARG A 16 -1.99 2.80 12.61
C ARG A 16 -0.78 3.69 12.86
N ARG A 17 0.41 3.17 12.56
CA ARG A 17 1.63 3.96 12.67
C ARG A 17 1.63 5.12 11.68
N ILE A 18 1.21 4.85 10.44
CA ILE A 18 1.09 5.88 9.40
C ILE A 18 0.02 6.91 9.79
N GLU A 19 -1.09 6.46 10.36
CA GLU A 19 -2.12 7.35 10.88
C GLU A 19 -1.54 8.32 11.92
N GLY A 20 -0.70 7.82 12.82
CA GLY A 20 0.01 8.66 13.79
C GLY A 20 0.94 9.66 13.11
N GLN A 21 1.61 9.26 12.04
CA GLN A 21 2.47 10.17 11.28
C GLN A 21 1.66 11.30 10.64
N VAL A 22 0.47 10.97 10.10
CA VAL A 22 -0.43 11.98 9.51
C VAL A 22 -0.92 12.96 10.58
N ARG A 23 -1.28 12.47 11.76
CA ARG A 23 -1.65 13.34 12.87
C ARG A 23 -0.50 14.24 13.30
N GLY A 24 0.72 13.71 13.28
CA GLY A 24 1.93 14.49 13.55
C GLY A 24 2.12 15.62 12.55
N LEU A 25 1.81 15.37 11.27
CA LEU A 25 1.87 16.41 10.23
C LEU A 25 0.87 17.52 10.49
N GLN A 26 -0.35 17.17 10.91
CA GLN A 26 -1.37 18.16 11.25
C GLN A 26 -0.89 19.07 12.40
N ARG A 27 -0.26 18.47 13.41
CA ARG A 27 0.29 19.24 14.54
C ARG A 27 1.42 20.14 14.08
N MET A 28 2.29 19.68 13.21
CA MET A 28 3.40 20.47 12.68
C MET A 28 2.88 21.71 11.94
N ILE A 29 1.82 21.57 11.16
CA ILE A 29 1.20 22.70 10.46
C ILE A 29 0.54 23.64 11.45
N ASP A 30 -0.18 23.11 12.42
CA ASP A 30 -0.84 23.90 13.46
C ASP A 30 0.15 24.72 14.29
N GLU A 31 1.34 24.18 14.51
CA GLU A 31 2.41 24.83 15.29
C GLU A 31 3.34 25.68 14.43
N ASP A 32 3.03 25.87 13.16
CA ASP A 32 3.81 26.69 12.24
C ASP A 32 5.27 26.21 12.10
N ASN A 33 5.47 24.90 12.05
CA ASN A 33 6.80 24.33 11.89
C ASN A 33 7.40 24.70 10.53
N TYR A 34 8.71 24.63 10.44
CA TYR A 34 9.43 24.94 9.21
C TYR A 34 9.04 24.00 8.06
N CYS A 35 8.82 24.58 6.87
CA CYS A 35 8.31 23.85 5.70
C CYS A 35 9.13 22.60 5.34
N ILE A 36 10.45 22.72 5.40
CA ILE A 36 11.32 21.60 5.00
C ILE A 36 11.17 20.42 5.97
N ASP A 37 10.97 20.70 7.26
CA ASP A 37 10.74 19.64 8.24
C ASP A 37 9.42 18.93 7.98
N ILE A 38 8.39 19.68 7.62
CA ILE A 38 7.08 19.10 7.27
C ILE A 38 7.21 18.23 6.02
N LEU A 39 7.89 18.74 4.98
CA LEU A 39 8.10 17.98 3.74
C LEU A 39 8.88 16.68 3.98
N THR A 40 9.86 16.71 4.88
CA THR A 40 10.61 15.51 5.26
C THR A 40 9.70 14.47 5.89
N GLN A 41 8.78 14.89 6.74
CA GLN A 41 7.81 13.98 7.37
C GLN A 41 6.78 13.46 6.36
N VAL A 42 6.36 14.31 5.42
CA VAL A 42 5.47 13.86 4.33
C VAL A 42 6.15 12.77 3.51
N ALA A 43 7.42 12.96 3.18
CA ALA A 43 8.17 11.95 2.42
C ALA A 43 8.25 10.62 3.18
N ALA A 44 8.45 10.67 4.49
CA ALA A 44 8.49 9.46 5.32
C ALA A 44 7.13 8.74 5.32
N ALA A 45 6.03 9.47 5.49
CA ALA A 45 4.68 8.89 5.49
C ALA A 45 4.34 8.30 4.12
N THR A 46 4.71 8.99 3.04
CA THR A 46 4.51 8.51 1.67
C THR A 46 5.23 7.19 1.44
N LYS A 47 6.49 7.12 1.86
CA LYS A 47 7.30 5.91 1.71
C LYS A 47 6.71 4.74 2.49
N ALA A 48 6.20 5.01 3.69
CA ALA A 48 5.55 3.98 4.51
C ALA A 48 4.28 3.46 3.84
N LEU A 49 3.47 4.35 3.26
CA LEU A 49 2.27 3.95 2.50
C LEU A 49 2.64 3.14 1.26
N GLN A 50 3.66 3.53 0.52
CA GLN A 50 4.13 2.78 -0.64
C GLN A 50 4.57 1.38 -0.23
N SER A 51 5.24 1.23 0.90
CA SER A 51 5.65 -0.06 1.42
C SER A 51 4.44 -0.96 1.71
N VAL A 52 3.38 -0.41 2.29
CA VAL A 52 2.13 -1.16 2.50
C VAL A 52 1.52 -1.58 1.17
N ALA A 53 1.46 -0.66 0.21
CA ALA A 53 0.91 -0.94 -1.12
C ALA A 53 1.68 -2.05 -1.83
N LEU A 54 3.02 -1.99 -1.78
CA LEU A 54 3.85 -3.01 -2.41
C LEU A 54 3.69 -4.38 -1.74
N GLY A 55 3.57 -4.40 -0.41
CA GLY A 55 3.32 -5.64 0.31
C GLY A 55 1.98 -6.28 -0.08
N LEU A 56 0.92 -5.46 -0.16
CA LEU A 56 -0.39 -5.95 -0.59
C LEU A 56 -0.36 -6.46 -2.03
N LEU A 57 0.32 -5.75 -2.92
CA LEU A 57 0.46 -6.17 -4.31
C LEU A 57 1.19 -7.50 -4.41
N GLU A 58 2.31 -7.63 -3.68
CA GLU A 58 3.10 -8.85 -3.68
C GLU A 58 2.27 -10.05 -3.21
N GLU A 59 1.48 -9.89 -2.14
CA GLU A 59 0.62 -10.96 -1.66
C GLU A 59 -0.51 -11.28 -2.63
N HIS A 60 -1.05 -10.25 -3.30
CA HIS A 60 -2.06 -10.46 -4.32
C HIS A 60 -1.52 -11.29 -5.49
N LEU A 61 -0.30 -10.97 -5.95
CA LEU A 61 0.36 -11.73 -7.01
C LEU A 61 0.66 -13.16 -6.58
N SER A 62 1.16 -13.35 -5.36
CA SER A 62 1.57 -14.66 -4.86
C SER A 62 0.39 -15.60 -4.60
N HIS A 63 -0.73 -15.07 -4.16
CA HIS A 63 -1.88 -15.89 -3.73
C HIS A 63 -3.04 -15.81 -4.70
N CYS A 64 -3.52 -14.61 -5.00
CA CYS A 64 -4.74 -14.47 -5.80
C CYS A 64 -4.49 -14.70 -7.29
N VAL A 65 -3.44 -14.08 -7.84
CA VAL A 65 -3.13 -14.21 -9.27
C VAL A 65 -2.58 -15.61 -9.57
N ALA A 66 -1.67 -16.09 -8.73
CA ALA A 66 -1.09 -17.42 -8.90
C ALA A 66 -2.16 -18.50 -8.85
N GLN A 67 -3.13 -18.38 -7.95
CA GLN A 67 -4.25 -19.32 -7.86
C GLN A 67 -5.11 -19.27 -9.12
N ALA A 68 -5.45 -18.08 -9.61
CA ALA A 68 -6.24 -17.92 -10.82
C ALA A 68 -5.53 -18.52 -12.04
N VAL A 69 -4.22 -18.34 -12.14
CA VAL A 69 -3.41 -18.92 -13.22
C VAL A 69 -3.40 -20.45 -13.13
N ALA A 70 -3.26 -21.00 -11.92
CA ALA A 70 -3.28 -22.44 -11.70
C ALA A 70 -4.62 -23.07 -12.08
N GLU A 71 -5.73 -22.37 -11.84
CA GLU A 71 -7.07 -22.84 -12.20
C GLU A 71 -7.32 -22.75 -13.71
N GLY A 72 -6.63 -21.83 -14.39
CA GLY A 72 -6.77 -21.62 -15.83
C GLY A 72 -8.02 -20.84 -16.20
N GLY A 73 -8.32 -20.82 -17.50
CA GLY A 73 -9.51 -20.17 -18.03
C GLY A 73 -9.40 -18.65 -18.11
N ASP A 74 -10.55 -18.01 -18.34
CA ASP A 74 -10.63 -16.56 -18.54
C ASP A 74 -10.34 -15.77 -17.26
N GLY A 75 -10.55 -16.38 -16.11
CA GLY A 75 -10.29 -15.75 -14.83
C GLY A 75 -8.82 -15.37 -14.63
N ALA A 76 -7.91 -16.16 -15.16
CA ALA A 76 -6.47 -15.86 -15.09
C ALA A 76 -6.13 -14.56 -15.79
N ALA A 77 -6.66 -14.35 -17.00
CA ALA A 77 -6.41 -13.14 -17.77
C ALA A 77 -6.96 -11.90 -17.06
N VAL A 78 -8.15 -12.02 -16.46
CA VAL A 78 -8.78 -10.94 -15.71
C VAL A 78 -7.92 -10.52 -14.51
N LYS A 79 -7.44 -11.51 -13.74
CA LYS A 79 -6.62 -11.24 -12.54
C LYS A 79 -5.27 -10.63 -12.90
N VAL A 80 -4.66 -11.08 -13.97
CA VAL A 80 -3.38 -10.51 -14.44
C VAL A 80 -3.60 -9.06 -14.87
N ARG A 81 -4.68 -8.78 -15.58
CA ARG A 81 -4.99 -7.41 -16.01
C ARG A 81 -5.25 -6.49 -14.83
N GLU A 82 -6.01 -6.96 -13.84
CA GLU A 82 -6.24 -6.18 -12.62
C GLU A 82 -4.93 -5.82 -11.92
N ALA A 83 -4.02 -6.78 -11.82
CA ALA A 83 -2.71 -6.55 -11.20
C ALA A 83 -1.88 -5.55 -12.00
N SER A 84 -1.88 -5.67 -13.33
CA SER A 84 -1.16 -4.75 -14.20
C SER A 84 -1.68 -3.32 -14.06
N ASP A 85 -2.99 -3.15 -14.03
CA ASP A 85 -3.63 -1.85 -13.86
C ASP A 85 -3.31 -1.25 -12.48
N ALA A 86 -3.30 -2.08 -11.44
CA ALA A 86 -2.95 -1.64 -10.09
C ALA A 86 -1.49 -1.17 -10.02
N ILE A 87 -0.57 -1.90 -10.66
CA ILE A 87 0.84 -1.51 -10.73
C ILE A 87 0.98 -0.16 -11.43
N ALA A 88 0.27 0.02 -12.55
CA ALA A 88 0.33 1.27 -13.30
C ALA A 88 -0.15 2.46 -12.45
N ARG A 89 -1.22 2.29 -11.68
CA ARG A 89 -1.72 3.33 -10.78
C ARG A 89 -0.71 3.66 -9.68
N LEU A 90 -0.08 2.63 -9.11
CA LEU A 90 0.92 2.81 -8.05
C LEU A 90 2.14 3.56 -8.55
N VAL A 91 2.61 3.23 -9.76
CA VAL A 91 3.78 3.88 -10.36
C VAL A 91 3.50 5.34 -10.70
N ARG A 92 2.28 5.66 -11.13
CA ARG A 92 1.92 7.03 -11.51
C ARG A 92 1.59 7.94 -10.33
N SER A 93 1.31 7.37 -9.18
CA SER A 93 1.05 8.18 -7.98
C SER A 93 2.35 8.77 -7.36
#